data_514afa598ea65930de1911ce0ca775d7
#
_entry.id   514afa598ea65930de1911ce0ca775d7
#
_cell.length_a   1.000
_cell.length_b   1.000
_cell.length_c   1.000
_cell.angle_alpha   90.00
_cell.angle_beta   90.00
_cell.angle_gamma   90.00
#
_symmetry.space_group_name_H-M   'P 1'
#
loop_
_entity.id
_entity.type
_entity.pdbx_description
1 polymer ?
#
loop_
_entity_poly.entity_id
_entity_poly.type
_entity_poly.pdbx_seq_one_letter_code
_entity_poly.pdbx_strand_id
1 'polypeptide(L)'
;MNTLEVRNLRKVYPAFTVQDVSFAVPAGSVTGLVGRNGAGKSTTLKSLLGLVHPDGGEVRFCDMDTAENEKAFKEEIGVVLGGIDFYPKKKLKTITAVTKKFYVNWDEEAYRRYMALFALDEQKRVDQLSNGMRVKYLIALALSHGARLLILDEPTSGLDPVSRDELVQLFKTLVADGQRSVLFSTHITSDLEKCADAIVYIKEGKVYQAASMQEFMSTNADKGATLEDIIVAIERRAWDERAFV
;
A
#
# COMPACT_ATOMS: atom_id res chain seq x y z
N MET A 1 11.31 12.48 10.46
CA MET A 1 12.00 11.95 9.28
C MET A 1 11.02 11.14 8.47
N ASN A 2 11.04 11.23 7.16
CA ASN A 2 10.12 10.51 6.28
C ASN A 2 10.86 9.35 5.59
N THR A 3 10.19 8.21 5.46
CA THR A 3 10.70 7.08 4.67
C THR A 3 10.47 7.34 3.18
N LEU A 4 9.34 7.95 2.82
CA LEU A 4 9.02 8.31 1.44
C LEU A 4 8.47 9.73 1.39
N GLU A 5 8.90 10.52 0.41
CA GLU A 5 8.31 11.81 0.07
C GLU A 5 7.93 11.84 -1.40
N VAL A 6 6.74 12.31 -1.67
CA VAL A 6 6.19 12.48 -3.02
C VAL A 6 5.85 13.95 -3.19
N ARG A 7 6.35 14.57 -4.26
CA ARG A 7 6.14 15.98 -4.55
C ARG A 7 5.64 16.18 -5.95
N ASN A 8 4.47 16.83 -6.09
CA ASN A 8 3.85 17.24 -7.35
C ASN A 8 3.76 16.11 -8.39
N LEU A 9 3.54 14.86 -7.95
CA LEU A 9 3.43 13.73 -8.84
C LEU A 9 2.27 13.94 -9.81
N ARG A 10 2.57 13.80 -11.11
CA ARG A 10 1.61 14.00 -12.18
C ARG A 10 1.63 12.84 -13.15
N LYS A 11 0.42 12.37 -13.54
CA LYS A 11 0.24 11.40 -14.63
C LYS A 11 -1.04 11.71 -15.39
N VAL A 12 -0.90 11.90 -16.68
CA VAL A 12 -2.02 12.26 -17.58
C VAL A 12 -2.42 11.06 -18.41
N TYR A 13 -3.71 10.77 -18.41
CA TYR A 13 -4.37 9.84 -19.33
C TYR A 13 -5.49 10.58 -20.10
N PRO A 14 -5.96 10.08 -21.24
CA PRO A 14 -7.00 10.75 -22.02
C PRO A 14 -8.27 11.08 -21.23
N ALA A 15 -8.67 10.23 -20.29
CA ALA A 15 -9.90 10.37 -19.51
C ALA A 15 -9.69 10.69 -18.03
N PHE A 16 -8.43 10.76 -17.55
CA PHE A 16 -8.14 10.92 -16.13
C PHE A 16 -6.73 11.47 -15.90
N THR A 17 -6.55 12.29 -14.89
CA THR A 17 -5.24 12.83 -14.50
C THR A 17 -5.01 12.69 -13.00
N VAL A 18 -3.87 12.12 -12.62
CA VAL A 18 -3.27 12.34 -11.31
C VAL A 18 -2.54 13.66 -11.37
N GLN A 19 -2.95 14.63 -10.53
CA GLN A 19 -2.48 16.01 -10.63
C GLN A 19 -1.89 16.49 -9.31
N ASP A 20 -0.61 16.82 -9.33
CA ASP A 20 0.13 17.48 -8.25
C ASP A 20 0.00 16.76 -6.89
N VAL A 21 0.01 15.42 -6.94
CA VAL A 21 -0.09 14.59 -5.75
C VAL A 21 1.19 14.72 -4.92
N SER A 22 1.04 15.25 -3.70
CA SER A 22 2.14 15.47 -2.75
C SER A 22 1.76 14.93 -1.39
N PHE A 23 2.62 14.07 -0.82
CA PHE A 23 2.47 13.52 0.53
C PHE A 23 3.77 12.92 1.03
N ALA A 24 3.79 12.56 2.31
CA ALA A 24 4.91 11.85 2.92
C ALA A 24 4.43 10.60 3.66
N VAL A 25 5.32 9.60 3.76
CA VAL A 25 5.17 8.43 4.62
C VAL A 25 6.18 8.60 5.76
N PRO A 26 5.72 8.87 6.99
CA PRO A 26 6.60 9.01 8.13
C PRO A 26 7.37 7.70 8.42
N ALA A 27 8.59 7.81 8.91
CA ALA A 27 9.36 6.64 9.30
C ALA A 27 8.69 5.90 10.48
N GLY A 28 8.70 4.58 10.42
CA GLY A 28 8.13 3.75 11.48
C GLY A 28 6.60 3.85 11.57
N SER A 29 5.90 4.14 10.48
CA SER A 29 4.45 4.33 10.50
C SER A 29 3.72 3.51 9.46
N VAL A 30 2.42 3.34 9.69
CA VAL A 30 1.44 2.84 8.72
C VAL A 30 0.72 4.04 8.11
N THR A 31 0.87 4.24 6.80
CA THR A 31 0.16 5.28 6.05
C THR A 31 -0.87 4.66 5.11
N GLY A 32 -2.11 5.09 5.24
CA GLY A 32 -3.20 4.67 4.38
C GLY A 32 -3.46 5.64 3.24
N LEU A 33 -3.47 5.12 2.01
CA LEU A 33 -3.85 5.84 0.80
C LEU A 33 -5.32 5.53 0.49
N VAL A 34 -6.22 6.44 0.82
CA VAL A 34 -7.67 6.22 0.73
C VAL A 34 -8.31 7.06 -0.37
N GLY A 35 -9.42 6.59 -0.90
CA GLY A 35 -10.23 7.26 -1.92
C GLY A 35 -11.10 6.27 -2.67
N ARG A 36 -12.08 6.77 -3.41
CA ARG A 36 -12.99 5.94 -4.21
C ARG A 36 -12.24 5.14 -5.29
N ASN A 37 -12.91 4.12 -5.82
CA ASN A 37 -12.42 3.44 -7.02
C ASN A 37 -12.32 4.45 -8.17
N GLY A 38 -11.18 4.43 -8.89
CA GLY A 38 -10.87 5.42 -9.92
C GLY A 38 -10.31 6.75 -9.43
N ALA A 39 -10.16 6.99 -8.12
CA ALA A 39 -9.61 8.25 -7.60
C ALA A 39 -8.13 8.47 -7.93
N GLY A 40 -7.39 7.44 -8.36
CA GLY A 40 -5.97 7.54 -8.72
C GLY A 40 -5.01 6.80 -7.80
N LYS A 41 -5.48 6.09 -6.76
CA LYS A 41 -4.64 5.37 -5.79
C LYS A 41 -3.64 4.43 -6.45
N SER A 42 -4.11 3.46 -7.24
CA SER A 42 -3.24 2.48 -7.92
C SER A 42 -2.32 3.13 -8.95
N THR A 43 -2.76 4.20 -9.61
CA THR A 43 -1.91 4.97 -10.54
C THR A 43 -0.78 5.64 -9.77
N THR A 44 -1.08 6.27 -8.64
CA THR A 44 -0.08 6.86 -7.74
C THR A 44 0.94 5.80 -7.30
N LEU A 45 0.48 4.66 -6.73
CA LEU A 45 1.39 3.60 -6.30
C LEU A 45 2.25 3.05 -7.44
N LYS A 46 1.65 2.79 -8.62
CA LYS A 46 2.39 2.32 -9.80
C LYS A 46 3.42 3.33 -10.29
N SER A 47 3.14 4.63 -10.17
CA SER A 47 4.10 5.68 -10.51
C SER A 47 5.27 5.73 -9.52
N LEU A 48 5.01 5.56 -8.22
CA LEU A 48 6.07 5.45 -7.20
C LEU A 48 7.02 4.28 -7.47
N LEU A 49 6.48 3.18 -7.98
CA LEU A 49 7.24 1.95 -8.28
C LEU A 49 7.94 1.97 -9.65
N GLY A 50 7.79 3.04 -10.44
CA GLY A 50 8.30 3.12 -11.81
C GLY A 50 7.58 2.19 -12.80
N LEU A 51 6.45 1.55 -12.41
CA LEU A 51 5.62 0.71 -13.29
C LEU A 51 4.78 1.55 -14.26
N VAL A 52 4.54 2.78 -13.91
CA VAL A 52 3.94 3.81 -14.75
C VAL A 52 4.86 5.01 -14.69
N HIS A 53 5.40 5.42 -15.84
CA HIS A 53 6.27 6.58 -15.91
C HIS A 53 5.46 7.87 -15.65
N PRO A 54 5.76 8.65 -14.59
CA PRO A 54 5.07 9.91 -14.33
C PRO A 54 5.42 10.96 -15.40
N ASP A 55 4.51 11.89 -15.61
CA ASP A 55 4.71 13.02 -16.53
C ASP A 55 5.29 14.25 -15.79
N GLY A 56 5.51 14.14 -14.49
CA GLY A 56 6.15 15.15 -13.64
C GLY A 56 6.10 14.75 -12.17
N GLY A 57 6.83 15.51 -11.37
CA GLY A 57 6.96 15.30 -9.93
C GLY A 57 8.24 14.58 -9.54
N GLU A 58 8.46 14.47 -8.25
CA GLU A 58 9.66 13.91 -7.63
C GLU A 58 9.26 12.91 -6.55
N VAL A 59 9.99 11.80 -6.46
CA VAL A 59 9.84 10.80 -5.41
C VAL A 59 11.18 10.60 -4.73
N ARG A 60 11.23 10.77 -3.41
CA ARG A 60 12.41 10.55 -2.59
C ARG A 60 12.18 9.45 -1.56
N PHE A 61 13.15 8.56 -1.44
CA PHE A 61 13.16 7.51 -0.43
C PHE A 61 14.35 7.74 0.50
N CYS A 62 14.10 8.02 1.79
CA CYS A 62 15.16 8.35 2.75
C CYS A 62 16.17 9.38 2.20
N ASP A 63 15.67 10.50 1.67
CA ASP A 63 16.43 11.57 1.01
C ASP A 63 17.10 11.21 -0.32
N MET A 64 17.02 9.97 -0.77
CA MET A 64 17.53 9.51 -2.06
C MET A 64 16.48 9.73 -3.17
N ASP A 65 16.87 10.34 -4.28
CA ASP A 65 16.01 10.42 -5.48
C ASP A 65 15.84 9.03 -6.10
N THR A 66 14.57 8.61 -6.23
CA THR A 66 14.26 7.25 -6.68
C THR A 66 14.45 7.05 -8.17
N ALA A 67 14.37 8.10 -8.99
CA ALA A 67 14.57 8.03 -10.44
C ALA A 67 16.06 7.87 -10.78
N GLU A 68 16.92 8.57 -10.05
CA GLU A 68 18.37 8.45 -10.22
C GLU A 68 18.93 7.14 -9.62
N ASN A 69 18.26 6.59 -8.60
CA ASN A 69 18.74 5.45 -7.82
C ASN A 69 17.74 4.29 -7.84
N GLU A 70 17.12 4.02 -8.98
CA GLU A 70 16.01 3.06 -9.12
C GLU A 70 16.34 1.67 -8.55
N LYS A 71 17.55 1.16 -8.83
CA LYS A 71 17.98 -0.15 -8.35
C LYS A 71 18.08 -0.18 -6.82
N ALA A 72 18.73 0.79 -6.21
CA ALA A 72 18.86 0.87 -4.76
C ALA A 72 17.49 1.02 -4.08
N PHE A 73 16.60 1.84 -4.64
CA PHE A 73 15.23 1.97 -4.16
C PHE A 73 14.48 0.64 -4.21
N LYS A 74 14.56 -0.09 -5.34
CA LYS A 74 13.87 -1.39 -5.49
C LYS A 74 14.39 -2.47 -4.55
N GLU A 75 15.63 -2.41 -4.12
CA GLU A 75 16.17 -3.32 -3.10
C GLU A 75 15.63 -3.07 -1.69
N GLU A 76 15.22 -1.82 -1.40
CA GLU A 76 14.74 -1.38 -0.07
C GLU A 76 13.22 -1.48 0.09
N ILE A 77 12.47 -1.83 -0.95
CA ILE A 77 11.02 -1.87 -0.91
C ILE A 77 10.46 -3.28 -1.10
N GLY A 78 9.37 -3.56 -0.39
CA GLY A 78 8.52 -4.71 -0.62
C GLY A 78 7.23 -4.30 -1.30
N VAL A 79 6.83 -5.02 -2.34
CA VAL A 79 5.67 -4.66 -3.17
C VAL A 79 4.63 -5.76 -3.17
N VAL A 80 3.38 -5.39 -2.87
CA VAL A 80 2.21 -6.25 -2.98
C VAL A 80 1.16 -5.51 -3.81
N LEU A 81 1.05 -5.82 -5.09
CA LEU A 81 0.02 -5.26 -5.95
C LEU A 81 -1.20 -6.19 -6.00
N GLY A 82 -2.39 -5.63 -5.93
CA GLY A 82 -3.63 -6.39 -6.00
C GLY A 82 -3.77 -7.18 -7.30
N GLY A 83 -4.36 -8.37 -7.22
CA GLY A 83 -4.63 -9.22 -8.38
C GLY A 83 -3.41 -9.92 -8.98
N ILE A 84 -2.36 -10.13 -8.19
CA ILE A 84 -1.15 -10.81 -8.69
C ILE A 84 -1.41 -12.31 -8.78
N ASP A 85 -1.77 -12.76 -9.96
CA ASP A 85 -1.75 -14.16 -10.36
C ASP A 85 -0.47 -14.51 -11.15
N PHE A 86 0.70 -14.11 -10.61
CA PHE A 86 1.94 -14.48 -11.26
C PHE A 86 2.27 -15.95 -11.01
N TYR A 87 2.52 -16.67 -12.10
CA TYR A 87 2.90 -18.08 -12.08
C TYR A 87 1.97 -18.98 -11.25
N PRO A 88 0.65 -19.00 -11.46
CA PRO A 88 -0.32 -19.68 -10.59
C PRO A 88 -0.01 -21.17 -10.39
N LYS A 89 0.57 -21.85 -11.41
CA LYS A 89 0.92 -23.28 -11.37
C LYS A 89 2.31 -23.58 -10.83
N LYS A 90 3.09 -22.56 -10.43
CA LYS A 90 4.43 -22.80 -9.86
C LYS A 90 4.34 -22.93 -8.34
N LYS A 91 5.21 -23.78 -7.79
CA LYS A 91 5.38 -23.93 -6.34
C LYS A 91 6.06 -22.70 -5.75
N LEU A 92 5.73 -22.35 -4.50
CA LEU A 92 6.35 -21.22 -3.80
C LEU A 92 7.87 -21.33 -3.78
N LYS A 93 8.43 -22.51 -3.49
CA LYS A 93 9.88 -22.73 -3.52
C LYS A 93 10.54 -22.35 -4.86
N THR A 94 9.84 -22.57 -5.98
CA THR A 94 10.37 -22.22 -7.31
C THR A 94 10.40 -20.71 -7.51
N ILE A 95 9.35 -20.03 -7.07
CA ILE A 95 9.25 -18.58 -7.14
C ILE A 95 10.31 -17.94 -6.23
N THR A 96 10.40 -18.38 -4.99
CA THR A 96 11.43 -17.92 -4.03
C THR A 96 12.85 -18.11 -4.57
N ALA A 97 13.14 -19.27 -5.18
CA ALA A 97 14.45 -19.56 -5.75
C ALA A 97 14.84 -18.61 -6.90
N VAL A 98 13.86 -18.06 -7.61
CA VAL A 98 14.08 -17.02 -8.63
C VAL A 98 14.17 -15.65 -7.97
N THR A 99 13.23 -15.31 -7.10
CA THR A 99 13.13 -13.98 -6.44
C THR A 99 14.41 -13.62 -5.69
N LYS A 100 14.94 -14.56 -4.89
CA LYS A 100 16.14 -14.31 -4.09
C LYS A 100 17.39 -13.95 -4.90
N LYS A 101 17.43 -14.26 -6.19
CA LYS A 101 18.57 -13.89 -7.07
C LYS A 101 18.61 -12.41 -7.42
N PHE A 102 17.51 -11.70 -7.23
CA PHE A 102 17.41 -10.26 -7.50
C PHE A 102 17.80 -9.38 -6.32
N TYR A 103 17.93 -9.97 -5.11
CA TYR A 103 18.19 -9.22 -3.88
C TYR A 103 19.55 -9.59 -3.29
N VAL A 104 20.40 -8.59 -3.11
CA VAL A 104 21.75 -8.78 -2.53
C VAL A 104 21.67 -9.16 -1.05
N ASN A 105 20.72 -8.57 -0.32
CA ASN A 105 20.55 -8.73 1.12
C ASN A 105 19.55 -9.82 1.50
N TRP A 106 19.39 -10.86 0.66
CA TRP A 106 18.48 -11.97 0.98
C TRP A 106 18.94 -12.73 2.22
N ASP A 107 18.04 -12.83 3.20
CA ASP A 107 18.23 -13.62 4.44
C ASP A 107 17.35 -14.88 4.40
N GLU A 108 18.01 -16.03 4.23
CA GLU A 108 17.35 -17.34 4.16
C GLU A 108 16.74 -17.76 5.51
N GLU A 109 17.33 -17.36 6.62
CA GLU A 109 16.81 -17.65 7.96
C GLU A 109 15.55 -16.82 8.24
N ALA A 110 15.58 -15.54 7.91
CA ALA A 110 14.40 -14.69 7.97
C ALA A 110 13.27 -15.23 7.11
N TYR A 111 13.58 -15.68 5.88
CA TYR A 111 12.59 -16.30 5.01
C TYR A 111 11.91 -17.51 5.65
N ARG A 112 12.69 -18.46 6.18
CA ARG A 112 12.13 -19.64 6.86
C ARG A 112 11.28 -19.27 8.05
N ARG A 113 11.72 -18.29 8.85
CA ARG A 113 10.97 -17.78 10.00
C ARG A 113 9.62 -17.19 9.58
N TYR A 114 9.57 -16.37 8.52
CA TYR A 114 8.30 -15.78 8.04
C TYR A 114 7.39 -16.81 7.39
N MET A 115 7.92 -17.77 6.64
CA MET A 115 7.14 -18.89 6.09
C MET A 115 6.49 -19.71 7.20
N ALA A 116 7.21 -20.01 8.28
CA ALA A 116 6.67 -20.71 9.44
C ALA A 116 5.63 -19.87 10.19
N LEU A 117 5.91 -18.56 10.43
CA LEU A 117 5.01 -17.63 11.10
C LEU A 117 3.66 -17.52 10.38
N PHE A 118 3.67 -17.50 9.05
CA PHE A 118 2.48 -17.39 8.21
C PHE A 118 1.87 -18.75 7.84
N ALA A 119 2.38 -19.85 8.39
CA ALA A 119 1.96 -21.22 8.10
C ALA A 119 1.92 -21.54 6.59
N LEU A 120 2.93 -21.09 5.84
CA LEU A 120 3.03 -21.26 4.41
C LEU A 120 3.88 -22.50 4.06
N ASP A 121 3.32 -23.37 3.22
CA ASP A 121 4.02 -24.55 2.70
C ASP A 121 4.62 -24.26 1.33
N GLU A 122 5.96 -24.32 1.22
CA GLU A 122 6.71 -24.07 -0.01
C GLU A 122 6.39 -25.06 -1.15
N GLN A 123 5.83 -26.23 -0.85
CA GLN A 123 5.45 -27.23 -1.83
C GLN A 123 4.12 -26.89 -2.52
N LYS A 124 3.30 -26.02 -1.92
CA LYS A 124 2.06 -25.57 -2.53
C LYS A 124 2.32 -24.68 -3.74
N ARG A 125 1.39 -24.73 -4.70
CA ARG A 125 1.35 -23.81 -5.82
C ARG A 125 0.59 -22.55 -5.45
N VAL A 126 0.84 -21.46 -6.17
CA VAL A 126 0.16 -20.17 -5.92
C VAL A 126 -1.36 -20.30 -6.04
N ASP A 127 -1.86 -21.10 -7.01
CA ASP A 127 -3.31 -21.34 -7.21
C ASP A 127 -3.99 -22.12 -6.07
N GLN A 128 -3.20 -22.73 -5.17
CA GLN A 128 -3.69 -23.45 -3.99
C GLN A 128 -3.73 -22.57 -2.73
N LEU A 129 -3.28 -21.32 -2.81
CA LEU A 129 -3.29 -20.38 -1.71
C LEU A 129 -4.58 -19.55 -1.70
N SER A 130 -5.10 -19.27 -0.50
CA SER A 130 -6.09 -18.20 -0.34
C SER A 130 -5.48 -16.84 -0.66
N ASN A 131 -6.31 -15.83 -0.92
CA ASN A 131 -5.81 -14.47 -1.17
C ASN A 131 -4.95 -13.95 0.00
N GLY A 132 -5.38 -14.17 1.24
CA GLY A 132 -4.60 -13.80 2.43
C GLY A 132 -3.25 -14.50 2.49
N MET A 133 -3.18 -15.79 2.17
CA MET A 133 -1.91 -16.52 2.11
C MET A 133 -0.99 -15.97 1.00
N ARG A 134 -1.53 -15.57 -0.15
CA ARG A 134 -0.74 -14.94 -1.22
C ARG A 134 -0.12 -13.63 -0.76
N VAL A 135 -0.91 -12.76 -0.12
CA VAL A 135 -0.41 -11.49 0.45
C VAL A 135 0.67 -11.77 1.50
N LYS A 136 0.44 -12.68 2.44
CA LYS A 136 1.42 -13.07 3.46
C LYS A 136 2.71 -13.60 2.84
N TYR A 137 2.61 -14.40 1.76
CA TYR A 137 3.79 -14.88 1.04
C TYR A 137 4.62 -13.75 0.42
N LEU A 138 3.98 -12.78 -0.24
CA LEU A 138 4.66 -11.62 -0.81
C LEU A 138 5.33 -10.76 0.27
N ILE A 139 4.66 -10.60 1.41
CA ILE A 139 5.25 -9.93 2.58
C ILE A 139 6.45 -10.73 3.11
N ALA A 140 6.34 -12.07 3.19
CA ALA A 140 7.47 -12.90 3.60
C ALA A 140 8.70 -12.71 2.70
N LEU A 141 8.50 -12.68 1.37
CA LEU A 141 9.58 -12.38 0.43
C LEU A 141 10.19 -11.00 0.67
N ALA A 142 9.36 -9.96 0.82
CA ALA A 142 9.79 -8.59 1.07
C ALA A 142 10.61 -8.47 2.36
N LEU A 143 10.14 -9.06 3.44
CA LEU A 143 10.83 -9.03 4.73
C LEU A 143 12.15 -9.84 4.70
N SER A 144 12.26 -10.83 3.82
CA SER A 144 13.45 -11.68 3.70
C SER A 144 14.61 -11.01 2.97
N HIS A 145 14.37 -9.93 2.23
CA HIS A 145 15.46 -9.11 1.66
C HIS A 145 15.65 -7.80 2.42
N GLY A 146 14.98 -7.63 3.56
CA GLY A 146 15.18 -6.49 4.44
C GLY A 146 14.43 -5.23 4.02
N ALA A 147 13.30 -5.33 3.30
CA ALA A 147 12.52 -4.18 2.87
C ALA A 147 12.20 -3.24 4.05
N ARG A 148 12.50 -1.95 3.88
CA ARG A 148 12.22 -0.87 4.83
C ARG A 148 10.89 -0.18 4.59
N LEU A 149 10.37 -0.27 3.37
CA LEU A 149 9.03 0.23 3.02
C LEU A 149 8.24 -0.86 2.31
N LEU A 150 7.06 -1.18 2.83
CA LEU A 150 6.10 -2.02 2.15
C LEU A 150 5.08 -1.14 1.42
N ILE A 151 4.91 -1.35 0.12
CA ILE A 151 3.90 -0.66 -0.71
C ILE A 151 2.88 -1.69 -1.17
N LEU A 152 1.62 -1.54 -0.71
CA LEU A 152 0.58 -2.53 -0.98
C LEU A 152 -0.65 -1.86 -1.62
N ASP A 153 -1.12 -2.44 -2.73
CA ASP A 153 -2.33 -1.96 -3.41
C ASP A 153 -3.51 -2.89 -3.09
N GLU A 154 -4.48 -2.37 -2.33
CA GLU A 154 -5.70 -3.06 -1.89
C GLU A 154 -5.44 -4.44 -1.22
N PRO A 155 -4.49 -4.56 -0.26
CA PRO A 155 -4.03 -5.85 0.26
C PRO A 155 -5.10 -6.63 1.04
N THR A 156 -6.11 -5.93 1.56
CA THR A 156 -7.21 -6.50 2.37
C THR A 156 -8.46 -6.79 1.55
N SER A 157 -8.50 -6.36 0.30
CA SER A 157 -9.66 -6.55 -0.57
C SER A 157 -9.91 -8.02 -0.87
N GLY A 158 -11.16 -8.46 -0.72
CA GLY A 158 -11.56 -9.84 -0.97
C GLY A 158 -11.06 -10.86 0.06
N LEU A 159 -10.53 -10.42 1.19
CA LEU A 159 -10.22 -11.28 2.33
C LEU A 159 -11.46 -11.49 3.21
N ASP A 160 -11.54 -12.68 3.83
CA ASP A 160 -12.48 -12.90 4.92
C ASP A 160 -12.15 -12.01 6.13
N PRO A 161 -13.09 -11.78 7.05
CA PRO A 161 -12.89 -10.86 8.17
C PRO A 161 -11.71 -11.22 9.08
N VAL A 162 -11.42 -12.52 9.28
CA VAL A 162 -10.33 -12.99 10.14
C VAL A 162 -8.99 -12.72 9.48
N SER A 163 -8.81 -13.14 8.22
CA SER A 163 -7.59 -12.90 7.44
C SER A 163 -7.30 -11.41 7.29
N ARG A 164 -8.34 -10.59 7.16
CA ARG A 164 -8.21 -9.13 7.08
C ARG A 164 -7.71 -8.54 8.39
N ASP A 165 -8.29 -8.94 9.51
CA ASP A 165 -7.86 -8.46 10.84
C ASP A 165 -6.41 -8.86 11.15
N GLU A 166 -6.04 -10.11 10.87
CA GLU A 166 -4.66 -10.60 11.00
C GLU A 166 -3.66 -9.76 10.18
N LEU A 167 -4.03 -9.37 8.94
CA LEU A 167 -3.16 -8.58 8.09
C LEU A 167 -3.01 -7.14 8.62
N VAL A 168 -4.09 -6.54 9.10
CA VAL A 168 -4.09 -5.21 9.72
C VAL A 168 -3.22 -5.19 10.98
N GLN A 169 -3.32 -6.22 11.83
CA GLN A 169 -2.46 -6.37 13.01
C GLN A 169 -1.00 -6.60 12.63
N LEU A 170 -0.74 -7.34 11.56
CA LEU A 170 0.61 -7.52 11.03
C LEU A 170 1.25 -6.18 10.66
N PHE A 171 0.53 -5.26 10.00
CA PHE A 171 1.06 -3.94 9.64
C PHE A 171 1.52 -3.17 10.87
N LYS A 172 0.73 -3.14 11.94
CA LYS A 172 1.13 -2.51 13.21
C LYS A 172 2.38 -3.16 13.81
N THR A 173 2.44 -4.48 13.77
CA THR A 173 3.62 -5.21 14.28
C THR A 173 4.87 -4.90 13.50
N LEU A 174 4.77 -4.76 12.17
CA LEU A 174 5.91 -4.51 11.29
C LEU A 174 6.54 -3.12 11.49
N VAL A 175 5.77 -2.14 11.93
CA VAL A 175 6.27 -0.78 12.16
C VAL A 175 6.66 -0.52 13.62
N ALA A 176 6.34 -1.43 14.54
CA ALA A 176 6.50 -1.22 15.98
C ALA A 176 7.95 -0.99 16.43
N ASP A 177 8.93 -1.50 15.70
CA ASP A 177 10.36 -1.30 15.97
C ASP A 177 10.93 0.01 15.37
N GLY A 178 10.10 0.77 14.65
CA GLY A 178 10.49 2.00 13.96
C GLY A 178 11.38 1.81 12.73
N GLN A 179 11.73 0.58 12.39
CA GLN A 179 12.67 0.29 11.29
C GLN A 179 11.96 0.22 9.92
N ARG A 180 10.68 -0.07 9.92
CA ARG A 180 9.89 -0.26 8.71
C ARG A 180 8.71 0.68 8.66
N SER A 181 8.28 0.97 7.44
CA SER A 181 7.05 1.73 7.17
C SER A 181 6.16 0.95 6.22
N VAL A 182 4.87 1.20 6.30
CA VAL A 182 3.86 0.60 5.42
C VAL A 182 3.05 1.70 4.75
N LEU A 183 2.96 1.65 3.43
CA LEU A 183 2.05 2.44 2.62
C LEU A 183 1.08 1.49 1.92
N PHE A 184 -0.20 1.56 2.24
CA PHE A 184 -1.18 0.72 1.56
C PHE A 184 -2.39 1.50 1.08
N SER A 185 -2.88 1.14 -0.11
CA SER A 185 -4.15 1.66 -0.60
C SER A 185 -5.31 0.83 -0.10
N THR A 186 -6.42 1.48 0.18
CA THR A 186 -7.68 0.81 0.50
C THR A 186 -8.88 1.71 0.23
N HIS A 187 -10.04 1.10 0.03
CA HIS A 187 -11.34 1.77 0.11
C HIS A 187 -12.12 1.35 1.37
N ILE A 188 -11.52 0.52 2.23
CA ILE A 188 -12.11 0.01 3.46
C ILE A 188 -11.62 0.86 4.63
N THR A 189 -12.45 1.81 5.06
CA THR A 189 -12.11 2.80 6.09
C THR A 189 -11.80 2.17 7.46
N SER A 190 -12.52 1.10 7.81
CA SER A 190 -12.33 0.38 9.08
C SER A 190 -10.94 -0.25 9.24
N ASP A 191 -10.25 -0.57 8.13
CA ASP A 191 -8.88 -1.08 8.20
C ASP A 191 -7.91 0.04 8.59
N LEU A 192 -8.14 1.26 8.07
CA LEU A 192 -7.35 2.44 8.40
C LEU A 192 -7.54 2.85 9.86
N GLU A 193 -8.78 2.90 10.34
CA GLU A 193 -9.08 3.23 11.76
C GLU A 193 -8.37 2.28 12.73
N LYS A 194 -8.17 1.02 12.32
CA LYS A 194 -7.49 0.03 13.15
C LYS A 194 -5.97 0.16 13.19
N CYS A 195 -5.33 0.60 12.10
CA CYS A 195 -3.86 0.49 12.01
C CYS A 195 -3.13 1.72 11.47
N ALA A 196 -3.79 2.67 10.84
CA ALA A 196 -3.08 3.76 10.18
C ALA A 196 -2.71 4.88 11.18
N ASP A 197 -1.45 5.30 11.15
CA ASP A 197 -0.94 6.45 11.87
C ASP A 197 -1.15 7.74 11.06
N ALA A 198 -1.11 7.61 9.73
CA ALA A 198 -1.31 8.71 8.79
C ALA A 198 -2.25 8.30 7.65
N ILE A 199 -2.92 9.28 7.08
CA ILE A 199 -3.87 9.14 5.99
C ILE A 199 -3.54 10.10 4.85
N VAL A 200 -3.62 9.60 3.62
CA VAL A 200 -3.57 10.38 2.39
C VAL A 200 -4.88 10.14 1.64
N TYR A 201 -5.75 11.13 1.67
CA TYR A 201 -7.04 11.04 0.99
C TYR A 201 -6.95 11.61 -0.41
N ILE A 202 -7.14 10.74 -1.42
CA ILE A 202 -7.15 11.12 -2.85
C ILE A 202 -8.59 11.19 -3.35
N LYS A 203 -8.92 12.31 -3.97
CA LYS A 203 -10.20 12.56 -4.64
C LYS A 203 -9.95 13.12 -6.04
N GLU A 204 -10.53 12.48 -7.05
CA GLU A 204 -10.47 12.93 -8.45
C GLU A 204 -9.04 13.26 -8.95
N GLY A 205 -8.08 12.40 -8.59
CA GLY A 205 -6.68 12.53 -9.01
C GLY A 205 -5.85 13.53 -8.21
N LYS A 206 -6.37 14.12 -7.14
CA LYS A 206 -5.67 15.08 -6.27
C LYS A 206 -5.65 14.62 -4.83
N VAL A 207 -4.65 15.03 -4.08
CA VAL A 207 -4.68 14.91 -2.61
C VAL A 207 -5.67 15.94 -2.08
N TYR A 208 -6.74 15.45 -1.47
CA TYR A 208 -7.69 16.28 -0.74
C TYR A 208 -7.11 16.69 0.61
N GLN A 209 -6.54 15.74 1.34
CA GLN A 209 -5.85 15.96 2.61
C GLN A 209 -4.83 14.85 2.86
N ALA A 210 -3.66 15.22 3.37
CA ALA A 210 -2.66 14.30 3.89
C ALA A 210 -2.27 14.79 5.30
N ALA A 211 -2.46 13.93 6.31
CA ALA A 211 -2.31 14.29 7.72
C ALA A 211 -2.07 13.04 8.59
N SER A 212 -1.73 13.21 9.85
CA SER A 212 -1.88 12.15 10.84
C SER A 212 -3.36 11.74 10.95
N MET A 213 -3.64 10.50 11.33
CA MET A 213 -5.03 10.03 11.51
C MET A 213 -5.77 10.93 12.52
N GLN A 214 -5.11 11.27 13.61
CA GLN A 214 -5.69 12.15 14.64
C GLN A 214 -6.05 13.53 14.09
N GLU A 215 -5.16 14.14 13.31
CA GLU A 215 -5.39 15.45 12.68
C GLU A 215 -6.51 15.38 11.64
N PHE A 216 -6.53 14.35 10.80
CA PHE A 216 -7.58 14.15 9.81
C PHE A 216 -8.95 14.05 10.46
N MET A 217 -9.07 13.23 11.51
CA MET A 217 -10.33 13.06 12.27
C MET A 217 -10.75 14.37 12.95
N SER A 218 -9.82 15.08 13.61
CA SER A 218 -10.15 16.32 14.31
C SER A 218 -10.55 17.47 13.36
N THR A 219 -9.85 17.61 12.25
CA THR A 219 -10.14 18.66 11.25
C THR A 219 -11.50 18.45 10.57
N ASN A 220 -11.96 17.21 10.47
CA ASN A 220 -13.21 16.86 9.81
C ASN A 220 -14.32 16.38 10.77
N ALA A 221 -14.19 16.65 12.07
CA ALA A 221 -15.13 16.21 13.10
C ALA A 221 -16.57 16.71 12.89
N ASP A 222 -16.74 17.84 12.20
CA ASP A 222 -18.02 18.38 11.76
C ASP A 222 -18.75 17.51 10.73
N LYS A 223 -18.05 16.63 10.03
CA LYS A 223 -18.57 15.79 8.94
C LYS A 223 -19.01 14.42 9.41
N GLY A 224 -18.50 13.92 10.54
CA GLY A 224 -18.87 12.62 11.05
C GLY A 224 -17.99 12.15 12.21
N ALA A 225 -18.47 11.12 12.91
CA ALA A 225 -17.77 10.53 14.06
C ALA A 225 -16.75 9.46 13.67
N THR A 226 -16.95 8.80 12.52
CA THR A 226 -16.06 7.76 11.98
C THR A 226 -15.38 8.24 10.70
N LEU A 227 -14.29 7.61 10.34
CA LEU A 227 -13.61 7.88 9.06
C LEU A 227 -14.55 7.64 7.87
N GLU A 228 -15.41 6.63 7.96
CA GLU A 228 -16.40 6.34 6.94
C GLU A 228 -17.41 7.49 6.79
N ASP A 229 -17.98 7.99 7.87
CA ASP A 229 -18.91 9.13 7.85
C ASP A 229 -18.28 10.36 7.20
N ILE A 230 -17.04 10.66 7.59
CA ILE A 230 -16.28 11.81 7.05
C ILE A 230 -16.08 11.66 5.54
N ILE A 231 -15.60 10.49 5.07
CA ILE A 231 -15.37 10.25 3.65
C ILE A 231 -16.69 10.30 2.88
N VAL A 232 -17.76 9.70 3.40
CA VAL A 232 -19.10 9.76 2.80
C VAL A 232 -19.57 11.21 2.68
N ALA A 233 -19.41 12.02 3.74
CA ALA A 233 -19.79 13.43 3.71
C ALA A 233 -19.01 14.25 2.67
N ILE A 234 -17.67 14.01 2.54
CA ILE A 234 -16.82 14.68 1.55
C ILE A 234 -17.19 14.22 0.11
N GLU A 235 -17.60 12.95 -0.08
CA GLU A 235 -17.92 12.38 -1.38
C GLU A 235 -19.37 12.62 -1.82
N ARG A 236 -20.25 12.98 -0.89
CA ARG A 236 -21.66 13.24 -1.24
C ARG A 236 -21.76 14.30 -2.34
N ARG A 237 -22.24 13.89 -3.51
CA ARG A 237 -22.85 14.77 -4.50
C ARG A 237 -24.32 14.95 -4.09
N ALA A 238 -24.84 16.17 -4.21
CA ALA A 238 -26.26 16.41 -4.02
C ALA A 238 -27.05 15.48 -5.01
N TRP A 239 -27.75 14.49 -4.47
CA TRP A 239 -28.68 13.70 -5.26
C TRP A 239 -29.89 14.58 -5.56
N ASP A 240 -30.16 14.79 -6.83
CA ASP A 240 -31.44 15.39 -7.23
C ASP A 240 -32.50 14.29 -7.20
N GLU A 241 -33.21 14.20 -6.08
CA GLU A 241 -34.29 13.22 -5.90
C GLU A 241 -35.41 13.38 -6.97
N ARG A 242 -35.51 14.56 -7.63
CA ARG A 242 -36.47 14.84 -8.69
C ARG A 242 -36.14 14.12 -10.01
N ALA A 243 -34.93 13.60 -10.18
CA ALA A 243 -34.56 12.83 -11.35
C ALA A 243 -35.15 11.41 -11.38
N PHE A 244 -35.78 10.97 -10.31
CA PHE A 244 -36.36 9.64 -10.16
C PHE A 244 -37.90 9.62 -10.09
N VAL A 245 -38.56 10.78 -10.26
CA VAL A 245 -40.03 10.92 -10.24
C VAL A 245 -40.56 11.19 -11.65
#